data_e04b4d023b507ad68b41a421b3556ad4
#
_entry.id   e04b4d023b507ad68b41a421b3556ad4
#
_cell.length_a   1.000
_cell.length_b   1.000
_cell.length_c   1.000
_cell.angle_alpha   90.00
_cell.angle_beta   90.00
_cell.angle_gamma   90.00
#
_symmetry.space_group_name_H-M   'P 1'
#
loop_
_entity.id
_entity.type
_entity.pdbx_description
1 polymer ?
#
loop_
_entity_poly.entity_id
_entity_poly.type
_entity_poly.pdbx_seq_one_letter_code
_entity_poly.pdbx_strand_id
1 'polypeptide(L)'
;MQQGVSAHFGDAGADVVYVDGAGPVGEGPGGEQAGTPDRGPAVGLAKETKARGWWHAYGEVIPDGFDVYVGLEDAAWKASTYESDLVPGLLQTAGYARAIMRADQPDISEEDLDRRVRLRTDQQALLTRVTRPLEFEAVLGEAVLRRSIGGREVMAEQLAHLVYVAERPNVTLRVVPFAAGMHPGVLTGAFVLLRFPLNGDGSESEPPTVYADGYTGGLYLDKPHEIEQYDRAFRGIREAAHDEQASLRLLAEVAGSYEKG
;
A
#
# COMPACT_ATOMS: atom_id res chain seq x y z
N MET A 1 -30.35 -23.51 -26.09
CA MET A 1 -29.06 -23.27 -26.72
C MET A 1 -28.32 -22.22 -25.88
N GLN A 2 -27.50 -22.68 -24.95
CA GLN A 2 -26.61 -21.81 -24.15
C GLN A 2 -25.26 -21.79 -24.87
N GLN A 3 -24.85 -20.62 -25.34
CA GLN A 3 -23.48 -20.41 -25.83
C GLN A 3 -22.64 -19.94 -24.63
N GLY A 4 -21.71 -20.81 -24.22
CA GLY A 4 -20.71 -20.47 -23.23
C GLY A 4 -19.66 -19.53 -23.82
N VAL A 5 -19.43 -18.40 -23.16
CA VAL A 5 -18.30 -17.52 -23.44
C VAL A 5 -17.10 -18.08 -22.68
N SER A 6 -16.16 -18.67 -23.41
CA SER A 6 -14.87 -19.12 -22.89
C SER A 6 -13.91 -17.93 -22.95
N ALA A 7 -13.56 -17.35 -21.80
CA ALA A 7 -12.47 -16.38 -21.72
C ALA A 7 -11.13 -17.13 -21.69
N HIS A 8 -10.34 -16.99 -22.76
CA HIS A 8 -8.95 -17.42 -22.79
C HIS A 8 -8.11 -16.38 -22.06
N PHE A 9 -7.64 -16.71 -20.87
CA PHE A 9 -6.52 -16.01 -20.25
C PHE A 9 -5.23 -16.54 -20.87
N GLY A 10 -4.49 -15.64 -21.54
CA GLY A 10 -3.19 -15.96 -22.11
C GLY A 10 -2.18 -16.24 -21.00
N ASP A 11 -1.45 -17.34 -21.22
CA ASP A 11 -0.36 -17.83 -20.38
C ASP A 11 0.83 -16.85 -20.46
N ALA A 12 0.90 -15.91 -19.51
CA ALA A 12 2.10 -15.13 -19.21
C ALA A 12 2.56 -15.58 -17.83
N GLY A 13 3.52 -16.51 -17.81
CA GLY A 13 4.14 -17.00 -16.59
C GLY A 13 4.80 -15.87 -15.81
N ALA A 14 4.09 -15.32 -14.85
CA ALA A 14 4.64 -14.45 -13.83
C ALA A 14 5.07 -15.33 -12.66
N ASP A 15 6.36 -15.34 -12.33
CA ASP A 15 6.85 -15.94 -11.08
C ASP A 15 6.40 -15.04 -9.93
N VAL A 16 5.28 -15.40 -9.33
CA VAL A 16 4.67 -14.68 -8.20
C VAL A 16 5.29 -15.21 -6.91
N VAL A 17 5.94 -14.35 -6.14
CA VAL A 17 6.48 -14.69 -4.82
C VAL A 17 5.46 -14.28 -3.76
N TYR A 18 4.78 -15.27 -3.17
CA TYR A 18 3.94 -15.07 -1.99
C TYR A 18 4.79 -15.26 -0.73
N VAL A 19 4.68 -14.36 0.23
CA VAL A 19 5.24 -14.54 1.57
C VAL A 19 4.11 -15.07 2.45
N ASP A 20 4.11 -16.39 2.70
CA ASP A 20 3.08 -17.07 3.48
C ASP A 20 3.12 -16.67 4.95
N GLY A 21 1.99 -16.18 5.45
CA GLY A 21 1.68 -16.06 6.87
C GLY A 21 0.72 -17.16 7.33
N ALA A 22 1.10 -18.44 7.22
CA ALA A 22 0.29 -19.57 7.70
C ALA A 22 0.90 -20.21 8.95
N GLY A 23 0.14 -20.23 10.04
CA GLY A 23 0.40 -21.03 11.22
C GLY A 23 0.30 -22.55 10.93
N PRO A 24 0.72 -23.45 11.86
CA PRO A 24 1.04 -24.84 11.57
C PRO A 24 -0.22 -25.67 11.29
N VAL A 25 -0.29 -26.25 10.10
CA VAL A 25 -1.20 -27.36 9.77
C VAL A 25 -0.41 -28.65 9.78
N GLY A 26 -0.97 -29.65 10.49
CA GLY A 26 -0.36 -30.91 10.84
C GLY A 26 0.21 -31.75 9.69
N GLU A 27 1.20 -32.54 10.06
CA GLU A 27 1.94 -33.47 9.23
C GLU A 27 1.06 -34.56 8.57
N GLY A 28 1.15 -34.63 7.23
CA GLY A 28 0.73 -35.79 6.44
C GLY A 28 1.94 -36.32 5.63
N PRO A 29 2.09 -37.64 5.42
CA PRO A 29 3.34 -38.23 4.94
C PRO A 29 3.51 -38.18 3.41
N GLY A 30 4.66 -37.72 2.95
CA GLY A 30 5.30 -38.13 1.70
C GLY A 30 4.86 -37.43 0.43
N GLY A 31 5.61 -36.40 0.01
CA GLY A 31 5.58 -35.83 -1.34
C GLY A 31 6.90 -35.12 -1.64
N GLU A 32 7.43 -35.34 -2.84
CA GLU A 32 8.70 -34.85 -3.37
C GLU A 32 8.93 -33.36 -3.08
N GLN A 33 10.19 -33.04 -2.73
CA GLN A 33 10.67 -31.67 -2.53
C GLN A 33 10.55 -30.89 -3.83
N ALA A 34 9.48 -30.08 -3.95
CA ALA A 34 9.43 -29.00 -4.91
C ALA A 34 10.51 -27.98 -4.51
N GLY A 35 11.41 -27.66 -5.45
CA GLY A 35 12.50 -26.71 -5.24
C GLY A 35 11.93 -25.36 -4.78
N THR A 36 12.58 -24.79 -3.78
CA THR A 36 12.27 -23.45 -3.25
C THR A 36 12.25 -22.45 -4.43
N PRO A 37 11.16 -21.71 -4.66
CA PRO A 37 11.16 -20.69 -5.72
C PRO A 37 12.27 -19.67 -5.46
N ASP A 38 12.97 -19.31 -6.53
CA ASP A 38 14.02 -18.29 -6.52
C ASP A 38 13.41 -16.96 -6.03
N ARG A 39 13.78 -16.57 -4.85
CA ARG A 39 13.32 -15.31 -4.23
C ARG A 39 14.14 -14.21 -4.90
N GLY A 40 13.48 -13.37 -5.72
CA GLY A 40 14.11 -12.28 -6.45
C GLY A 40 14.96 -11.34 -5.57
N PRO A 41 15.82 -10.49 -6.20
CA PRO A 41 16.79 -9.63 -5.50
C PRO A 41 16.19 -8.72 -4.43
N ALA A 42 14.97 -8.19 -4.62
CA ALA A 42 14.29 -7.32 -3.64
C ALA A 42 14.03 -7.99 -2.29
N VAL A 43 13.66 -9.29 -2.29
CA VAL A 43 13.49 -10.08 -1.05
C VAL A 43 14.84 -10.44 -0.43
N GLY A 44 15.89 -10.60 -1.25
CA GLY A 44 17.27 -10.81 -0.79
C GLY A 44 17.76 -9.61 0.00
N LEU A 45 17.54 -8.41 -0.52
CA LEU A 45 17.99 -7.16 0.06
C LEU A 45 17.23 -6.77 1.33
N ALA A 46 15.92 -6.93 1.35
CA ALA A 46 15.13 -6.71 2.57
C ALA A 46 15.59 -7.64 3.72
N LYS A 47 16.22 -8.79 3.41
CA LYS A 47 16.90 -9.64 4.40
C LYS A 47 18.27 -9.09 4.81
N GLU A 48 18.98 -8.38 3.94
CA GLU A 48 20.26 -7.75 4.27
C GLU A 48 20.06 -6.40 4.98
N THR A 49 19.02 -5.64 4.65
CA THR A 49 18.57 -4.45 5.41
C THR A 49 17.96 -4.80 6.79
N LYS A 50 18.00 -6.04 7.24
CA LYS A 50 17.82 -6.41 8.66
C LYS A 50 18.81 -5.72 9.62
N ALA A 51 19.65 -4.82 9.15
CA ALA A 51 20.39 -3.86 9.94
C ALA A 51 19.41 -2.84 10.58
N ARG A 52 18.85 -3.25 11.76
CA ARG A 52 18.29 -2.41 12.82
C ARG A 52 17.59 -1.12 12.39
N GLY A 53 16.52 -1.23 11.59
CA GLY A 53 15.60 -0.11 11.40
C GLY A 53 14.77 0.15 12.69
N TRP A 54 14.21 1.34 12.83
CA TRP A 54 13.38 1.74 13.95
C TRP A 54 12.18 0.79 14.22
N TRP A 55 11.68 0.12 13.17
CA TRP A 55 10.55 -0.83 13.24
C TRP A 55 10.88 -2.13 13.99
N HIS A 56 12.15 -2.48 14.20
CA HIS A 56 12.50 -3.66 14.99
C HIS A 56 12.00 -3.60 16.44
N ALA A 57 11.75 -2.38 16.97
CA ALA A 57 11.11 -2.21 18.28
C ALA A 57 9.67 -2.77 18.31
N TYR A 58 9.07 -3.02 17.14
CA TYR A 58 7.72 -3.51 16.96
C TYR A 58 7.66 -4.96 16.46
N GLY A 59 8.80 -5.67 16.37
CA GLY A 59 8.92 -6.98 15.71
C GLY A 59 7.93 -8.06 16.13
N GLU A 60 7.42 -8.01 17.38
CA GLU A 60 6.42 -8.95 17.87
C GLU A 60 4.99 -8.68 17.36
N VAL A 61 4.70 -7.48 16.89
CA VAL A 61 3.37 -7.06 16.44
C VAL A 61 3.29 -6.76 14.94
N ILE A 62 4.42 -6.79 14.25
CA ILE A 62 4.48 -6.66 12.79
C ILE A 62 4.00 -7.99 12.18
N PRO A 63 3.00 -7.97 11.28
CA PRO A 63 2.61 -9.16 10.53
C PRO A 63 3.81 -9.73 9.75
N ASP A 64 3.85 -11.06 9.62
CA ASP A 64 4.91 -11.75 8.87
C ASP A 64 5.01 -11.19 7.44
N GLY A 65 6.23 -10.83 7.04
CA GLY A 65 6.51 -10.26 5.72
C GLY A 65 6.24 -8.75 5.58
N PHE A 66 5.51 -8.12 6.49
CA PHE A 66 5.29 -6.67 6.46
C PHE A 66 6.53 -5.87 6.90
N ASP A 67 7.43 -6.48 7.67
CA ASP A 67 8.75 -5.94 8.00
C ASP A 67 9.58 -5.63 6.76
N VAL A 68 9.45 -6.45 5.72
CA VAL A 68 10.07 -6.24 4.40
C VAL A 68 9.54 -4.96 3.76
N TYR A 69 8.21 -4.78 3.73
CA TYR A 69 7.58 -3.59 3.17
C TYR A 69 8.02 -2.32 3.90
N VAL A 70 7.99 -2.33 5.25
CA VAL A 70 8.41 -1.18 6.06
C VAL A 70 9.87 -0.81 5.79
N GLY A 71 10.75 -1.81 5.62
CA GLY A 71 12.15 -1.59 5.27
C GLY A 71 12.35 -0.99 3.89
N LEU A 72 11.59 -1.44 2.89
CA LEU A 72 11.62 -0.89 1.53
C LEU A 72 11.05 0.53 1.51
N GLU A 73 9.95 0.79 2.20
CA GLU A 73 9.34 2.11 2.29
C GLU A 73 10.28 3.13 2.96
N ASP A 74 11.00 2.73 4.04
CA ASP A 74 11.99 3.57 4.72
C ASP A 74 13.19 3.92 3.81
N ALA A 75 13.64 2.98 2.98
CA ALA A 75 14.75 3.17 2.05
C ALA A 75 14.37 3.99 0.81
N ALA A 76 13.08 4.04 0.45
CA ALA A 76 12.60 4.73 -0.74
C ALA A 76 12.78 6.27 -0.63
N TRP A 77 13.02 6.91 -1.79
CA TRP A 77 12.92 8.36 -1.90
C TRP A 77 11.58 8.80 -2.47
N LYS A 78 10.89 7.91 -3.22
CA LYS A 78 9.57 8.15 -3.77
C LYS A 78 8.69 6.91 -3.62
N ALA A 79 7.44 7.13 -3.23
CA ALA A 79 6.38 6.15 -3.27
C ALA A 79 5.18 6.70 -4.04
N SER A 80 4.69 5.92 -5.02
CA SER A 80 3.47 6.23 -5.77
C SER A 80 2.44 5.13 -5.49
N THR A 81 1.29 5.48 -4.95
CA THR A 81 0.26 4.50 -4.56
C THR A 81 -1.09 4.78 -5.22
N TYR A 82 -1.76 3.71 -5.60
CA TYR A 82 -3.19 3.73 -5.91
C TYR A 82 -3.92 2.90 -4.85
N GLU A 83 -4.99 3.49 -4.30
CA GLU A 83 -5.83 2.86 -3.30
C GLU A 83 -7.30 2.93 -3.71
N SER A 84 -7.94 1.77 -3.79
CA SER A 84 -9.35 1.66 -4.20
C SER A 84 -10.33 1.72 -3.04
N ASP A 85 -9.94 1.27 -1.85
CA ASP A 85 -10.84 0.97 -0.74
C ASP A 85 -10.45 1.59 0.60
N LEU A 86 -9.16 1.73 0.89
CA LEU A 86 -8.63 2.22 2.17
C LEU A 86 -7.75 3.45 1.95
N VAL A 87 -7.61 4.28 2.98
CA VAL A 87 -6.58 5.33 3.00
C VAL A 87 -5.21 4.66 3.12
N PRO A 88 -4.19 5.06 2.31
CA PRO A 88 -2.85 4.49 2.42
C PRO A 88 -2.24 4.71 3.81
N GLY A 89 -1.46 3.74 4.26
CA GLY A 89 -0.93 3.68 5.63
C GLY A 89 -0.27 4.97 6.12
N LEU A 90 0.53 5.61 5.27
CA LEU A 90 1.23 6.87 5.59
C LEU A 90 0.29 8.07 5.78
N LEU A 91 -0.97 7.97 5.40
CA LEU A 91 -1.97 9.03 5.53
C LEU A 91 -3.08 8.71 6.55
N GLN A 92 -3.00 7.58 7.27
CA GLN A 92 -4.03 7.18 8.22
C GLN A 92 -3.91 7.95 9.54
N THR A 93 -5.04 8.42 10.10
CA THR A 93 -5.09 8.82 11.50
C THR A 93 -5.04 7.61 12.43
N ALA A 94 -4.68 7.81 13.70
CA ALA A 94 -4.66 6.73 14.69
C ALA A 94 -6.03 6.05 14.84
N GLY A 95 -7.12 6.83 14.82
CA GLY A 95 -8.49 6.33 14.90
C GLY A 95 -8.88 5.46 13.72
N TYR A 96 -8.51 5.88 12.50
CA TYR A 96 -8.75 5.12 11.27
C TYR A 96 -7.94 3.81 11.24
N ALA A 97 -6.65 3.88 11.56
CA ALA A 97 -5.78 2.70 11.63
C ALA A 97 -6.30 1.69 12.66
N ARG A 98 -6.71 2.16 13.85
CA ARG A 98 -7.30 1.32 14.90
C ARG A 98 -8.56 0.61 14.41
N ALA A 99 -9.45 1.30 13.71
CA ALA A 99 -10.69 0.73 13.21
C ALA A 99 -10.43 -0.40 12.21
N ILE A 100 -9.46 -0.23 11.29
CA ILE A 100 -9.07 -1.26 10.32
C ILE A 100 -8.47 -2.47 11.03
N MET A 101 -7.47 -2.26 11.91
CA MET A 101 -6.76 -3.34 12.59
C MET A 101 -7.69 -4.15 13.51
N ARG A 102 -8.66 -3.49 14.14
CA ARG A 102 -9.69 -4.18 14.94
C ARG A 102 -10.66 -4.99 14.06
N ALA A 103 -10.99 -4.50 12.86
CA ALA A 103 -11.85 -5.22 11.92
C ALA A 103 -11.14 -6.44 11.31
N ASP A 104 -9.83 -6.33 11.05
CA ASP A 104 -8.99 -7.42 10.55
C ASP A 104 -8.79 -8.51 11.61
N GLN A 105 -8.49 -8.11 12.85
CA GLN A 105 -8.31 -9.02 13.98
C GLN A 105 -9.20 -8.62 15.16
N PRO A 106 -10.45 -9.12 15.20
CA PRO A 106 -11.42 -8.77 16.26
C PRO A 106 -10.94 -9.12 17.67
N ASP A 107 -10.14 -10.18 17.81
CA ASP A 107 -9.65 -10.71 19.09
C ASP A 107 -8.27 -10.16 19.49
N ILE A 108 -7.69 -9.21 18.75
CA ILE A 108 -6.39 -8.60 19.09
C ILE A 108 -6.46 -7.91 20.46
N SER A 109 -5.44 -8.10 21.30
CA SER A 109 -5.36 -7.42 22.61
C SER A 109 -5.29 -5.90 22.43
N GLU A 110 -5.77 -5.13 23.40
CA GLU A 110 -5.65 -3.65 23.36
C GLU A 110 -4.18 -3.21 23.32
N GLU A 111 -3.31 -3.92 24.03
CA GLU A 111 -1.87 -3.63 24.05
C GLU A 111 -1.23 -3.81 22.65
N ASP A 112 -1.51 -4.91 21.98
CA ASP A 112 -0.97 -5.17 20.64
C ASP A 112 -1.59 -4.25 19.60
N LEU A 113 -2.87 -3.94 19.72
CA LEU A 113 -3.55 -2.96 18.89
C LEU A 113 -2.89 -1.58 19.02
N ASP A 114 -2.64 -1.13 20.24
CA ASP A 114 -1.96 0.14 20.51
C ASP A 114 -0.54 0.17 19.94
N ARG A 115 0.19 -0.94 20.03
CA ARG A 115 1.53 -1.08 19.45
C ARG A 115 1.49 -1.00 17.92
N ARG A 116 0.54 -1.67 17.28
CA ARG A 116 0.36 -1.61 15.81
C ARG A 116 -0.05 -0.21 15.33
N VAL A 117 -0.95 0.44 16.05
CA VAL A 117 -1.34 1.83 15.73
C VAL A 117 -0.14 2.77 15.87
N ARG A 118 0.69 2.61 16.90
CA ARG A 118 1.94 3.38 17.05
C ARG A 118 2.91 3.12 15.88
N LEU A 119 3.14 1.88 15.51
CA LEU A 119 3.95 1.56 14.33
C LEU A 119 3.45 2.32 13.11
N ARG A 120 2.14 2.30 12.85
CA ARG A 120 1.51 2.98 11.72
C ARG A 120 1.70 4.51 11.77
N THR A 121 1.58 5.11 12.94
CA THR A 121 1.80 6.55 13.11
C THR A 121 3.28 6.94 13.04
N ASP A 122 4.17 6.09 13.54
CA ASP A 122 5.62 6.33 13.47
C ASP A 122 6.15 6.25 12.03
N GLN A 123 5.56 5.39 11.17
CA GLN A 123 5.87 5.36 9.72
C GLN A 123 5.66 6.72 9.05
N GLN A 124 4.72 7.53 9.51
CA GLN A 124 4.43 8.85 8.92
C GLN A 124 5.59 9.84 9.09
N ALA A 125 6.56 9.56 9.97
CA ALA A 125 7.80 10.33 10.06
C ALA A 125 8.56 10.37 8.72
N LEU A 126 8.36 9.40 7.83
CA LEU A 126 8.92 9.40 6.47
C LEU A 126 8.52 10.63 5.66
N LEU A 127 7.30 11.14 5.85
CA LEU A 127 6.79 12.34 5.17
C LEU A 127 7.36 13.64 5.77
N THR A 128 7.91 13.59 6.98
CA THR A 128 8.32 14.78 7.76
C THR A 128 9.78 14.81 8.13
N ARG A 129 10.54 13.74 7.87
CA ARG A 129 11.96 13.67 8.19
C ARG A 129 12.73 14.82 7.54
N VAL A 130 13.68 15.39 8.27
CA VAL A 130 14.45 16.58 7.84
C VAL A 130 15.33 16.29 6.63
N THR A 131 15.91 15.09 6.61
CA THR A 131 16.78 14.66 5.51
C THR A 131 16.01 13.70 4.59
N ARG A 132 15.86 14.11 3.33
CA ARG A 132 15.18 13.32 2.28
C ARG A 132 13.76 12.90 2.69
N PRO A 133 12.83 13.84 2.93
CA PRO A 133 11.43 13.46 3.11
C PRO A 133 10.98 12.63 1.91
N LEU A 134 10.18 11.59 2.17
CA LEU A 134 9.64 10.75 1.12
C LEU A 134 8.75 11.59 0.19
N GLU A 135 9.00 11.56 -1.12
CA GLU A 135 8.05 12.05 -2.11
C GLU A 135 6.90 11.05 -2.21
N PHE A 136 5.71 11.48 -1.82
CA PHE A 136 4.54 10.61 -1.75
C PHE A 136 3.44 11.07 -2.69
N GLU A 137 3.14 10.26 -3.70
CA GLU A 137 2.05 10.52 -4.64
C GLU A 137 0.94 9.47 -4.43
N ALA A 138 -0.21 9.90 -3.91
CA ALA A 138 -1.36 9.04 -3.65
C ALA A 138 -2.51 9.37 -4.60
N VAL A 139 -3.01 8.37 -5.30
CA VAL A 139 -4.26 8.45 -6.07
C VAL A 139 -5.28 7.55 -5.39
N LEU A 140 -6.38 8.14 -4.92
CA LEU A 140 -7.44 7.45 -4.20
C LEU A 140 -8.67 7.27 -5.09
N GLY A 141 -9.27 6.09 -5.07
CA GLY A 141 -10.63 5.94 -5.58
C GLY A 141 -11.64 6.70 -4.71
N GLU A 142 -12.67 7.28 -5.30
CA GLU A 142 -13.70 8.02 -4.53
C GLU A 142 -14.35 7.17 -3.43
N ALA A 143 -14.37 5.84 -3.58
CA ALA A 143 -14.87 4.91 -2.56
C ALA A 143 -14.15 5.05 -1.21
N VAL A 144 -12.83 5.34 -1.23
CA VAL A 144 -12.01 5.56 -0.03
C VAL A 144 -12.59 6.68 0.85
N LEU A 145 -13.11 7.74 0.23
CA LEU A 145 -13.65 8.90 0.94
C LEU A 145 -15.04 8.64 1.51
N ARG A 146 -15.80 7.75 0.89
CA ARG A 146 -17.21 7.53 1.22
C ARG A 146 -17.47 6.29 2.07
N ARG A 147 -16.50 5.38 2.16
CA ARG A 147 -16.60 4.18 3.02
C ARG A 147 -16.46 4.60 4.48
N SER A 148 -17.51 4.38 5.26
CA SER A 148 -17.54 4.76 6.67
C SER A 148 -16.71 3.79 7.53
N ILE A 149 -15.39 3.99 7.59
CA ILE A 149 -14.46 3.23 8.42
C ILE A 149 -14.42 3.85 9.83
N GLY A 150 -14.66 3.04 10.86
CA GLY A 150 -14.64 3.49 12.26
C GLY A 150 -15.77 4.44 12.65
N GLY A 151 -16.72 4.70 11.74
CA GLY A 151 -17.83 5.62 11.99
C GLY A 151 -17.55 7.06 11.59
N ARG A 152 -18.53 7.93 11.87
CA ARG A 152 -18.54 9.31 11.39
C ARG A 152 -17.39 10.18 11.90
N GLU A 153 -17.13 10.12 13.18
CA GLU A 153 -16.09 10.93 13.84
C GLU A 153 -14.71 10.57 13.31
N VAL A 154 -14.41 9.27 13.18
CA VAL A 154 -13.15 8.78 12.63
C VAL A 154 -12.98 9.21 11.18
N MET A 155 -14.04 9.14 10.36
CA MET A 155 -13.98 9.57 8.97
C MET A 155 -13.84 11.09 8.83
N ALA A 156 -14.52 11.88 9.65
CA ALA A 156 -14.37 13.33 9.67
C ALA A 156 -12.91 13.73 9.99
N GLU A 157 -12.32 13.14 11.03
CA GLU A 157 -10.92 13.34 11.39
C GLU A 157 -9.97 12.90 10.27
N GLN A 158 -10.21 11.73 9.68
CA GLN A 158 -9.38 11.19 8.61
C GLN A 158 -9.41 12.08 7.36
N LEU A 159 -10.57 12.55 6.93
CA LEU A 159 -10.67 13.40 5.74
C LEU A 159 -10.06 14.79 5.98
N ALA A 160 -10.25 15.35 7.17
CA ALA A 160 -9.58 16.60 7.56
C ALA A 160 -8.06 16.43 7.56
N HIS A 161 -7.55 15.29 8.04
CA HIS A 161 -6.13 14.95 7.99
C HIS A 161 -5.60 14.85 6.56
N LEU A 162 -6.34 14.24 5.63
CA LEU A 162 -5.95 14.18 4.21
C LEU A 162 -5.80 15.57 3.60
N VAL A 163 -6.71 16.49 3.89
CA VAL A 163 -6.61 17.89 3.44
C VAL A 163 -5.35 18.55 4.01
N TYR A 164 -5.10 18.37 5.30
CA TYR A 164 -3.91 18.94 5.96
C TYR A 164 -2.59 18.39 5.40
N VAL A 165 -2.51 17.08 5.17
CA VAL A 165 -1.27 16.46 4.67
C VAL A 165 -1.03 16.82 3.20
N ALA A 166 -2.06 17.02 2.41
CA ALA A 166 -1.96 17.45 1.01
C ALA A 166 -1.37 18.88 0.83
N GLU A 167 -1.27 19.69 1.91
CA GLU A 167 -0.57 20.98 1.87
C GLU A 167 0.97 20.84 1.88
N ARG A 168 1.49 19.63 2.14
CA ARG A 168 2.93 19.40 2.17
C ARG A 168 3.52 19.37 0.76
N PRO A 169 4.68 20.02 0.53
CA PRO A 169 5.27 20.12 -0.80
C PRO A 169 5.74 18.78 -1.39
N ASN A 170 5.91 17.75 -0.54
CA ASN A 170 6.34 16.40 -0.92
C ASN A 170 5.16 15.40 -0.97
N VAL A 171 3.92 15.85 -0.82
CA VAL A 171 2.73 15.01 -0.89
C VAL A 171 1.83 15.48 -2.01
N THR A 172 1.55 14.61 -2.95
CA THR A 172 0.54 14.82 -4.01
C THR A 172 -0.64 13.90 -3.76
N LEU A 173 -1.84 14.47 -3.66
CA LEU A 173 -3.07 13.71 -3.44
C LEU A 173 -4.06 13.98 -4.55
N ARG A 174 -4.56 12.91 -5.19
CA ARG A 174 -5.58 12.96 -6.23
C ARG A 174 -6.69 11.95 -5.97
N VAL A 175 -7.87 12.21 -6.53
CA VAL A 175 -9.02 11.32 -6.41
C VAL A 175 -9.55 10.95 -7.78
N VAL A 176 -9.71 9.65 -8.03
CA VAL A 176 -10.43 9.14 -9.20
C VAL A 176 -11.91 9.11 -8.85
N PRO A 177 -12.74 9.95 -9.48
CA PRO A 177 -14.18 9.97 -9.20
C PRO A 177 -14.87 8.74 -9.77
N PHE A 178 -15.99 8.31 -9.19
CA PHE A 178 -16.81 7.24 -9.75
C PHE A 178 -17.21 7.49 -11.22
N ALA A 179 -17.38 8.76 -11.59
CA ALA A 179 -17.71 9.18 -12.96
C ALA A 179 -16.61 8.90 -13.98
N ALA A 180 -15.36 8.64 -13.54
CA ALA A 180 -14.27 8.24 -14.45
C ALA A 180 -14.53 6.87 -15.11
N GLY A 181 -15.40 6.05 -14.52
CA GLY A 181 -15.74 4.74 -15.05
C GLY A 181 -14.55 3.78 -15.07
N MET A 182 -14.30 3.14 -16.21
CA MET A 182 -13.22 2.16 -16.34
C MET A 182 -11.86 2.84 -16.51
N HIS A 183 -10.94 2.49 -15.64
CA HIS A 183 -9.54 2.93 -15.66
C HIS A 183 -8.61 1.80 -15.18
N PRO A 184 -7.28 1.88 -15.40
CA PRO A 184 -6.39 0.75 -15.07
C PRO A 184 -6.47 0.26 -13.63
N GLY A 185 -6.75 1.14 -12.66
CA GLY A 185 -6.87 0.79 -11.24
C GLY A 185 -7.99 -0.20 -10.92
N VAL A 186 -9.02 -0.28 -11.77
CA VAL A 186 -10.09 -1.29 -11.62
C VAL A 186 -9.55 -2.70 -11.85
N LEU A 187 -8.51 -2.83 -12.67
CA LEU A 187 -7.88 -4.12 -13.00
C LEU A 187 -6.69 -4.45 -12.10
N THR A 188 -5.89 -3.45 -11.72
CA THR A 188 -4.70 -3.68 -10.91
C THR A 188 -5.02 -3.93 -9.44
N GLY A 189 -6.15 -3.39 -8.94
CA GLY A 189 -6.36 -3.22 -7.51
C GLY A 189 -5.39 -2.19 -6.91
N ALA A 190 -5.31 -2.16 -5.58
CA ALA A 190 -4.40 -1.31 -4.84
C ALA A 190 -2.94 -1.78 -4.99
N PHE A 191 -2.01 -0.84 -5.11
CA PHE A 191 -0.58 -1.12 -5.13
C PHE A 191 0.26 0.11 -4.75
N VAL A 192 1.52 -0.14 -4.37
CA VAL A 192 2.54 0.87 -4.13
C VAL A 192 3.73 0.60 -5.04
N LEU A 193 4.20 1.62 -5.75
CA LEU A 193 5.44 1.59 -6.53
C LEU A 193 6.50 2.39 -5.78
N LEU A 194 7.54 1.70 -5.32
CA LEU A 194 8.67 2.26 -4.59
C LEU A 194 9.84 2.49 -5.53
N ARG A 195 10.50 3.66 -5.40
CA ARG A 195 11.72 4.01 -6.11
C ARG A 195 12.80 4.40 -5.12
N PHE A 196 14.03 3.97 -5.42
CA PHE A 196 15.15 4.08 -4.51
C PHE A 196 16.14 5.16 -4.99
N PRO A 197 16.95 5.73 -4.07
CA PRO A 197 17.90 6.76 -4.39
C PRO A 197 18.90 6.31 -5.49
N LEU A 198 19.39 7.27 -6.28
CA LEU A 198 20.41 6.99 -7.27
C LEU A 198 21.79 6.90 -6.61
N ASN A 199 22.59 5.95 -7.07
CA ASN A 199 24.02 5.87 -6.81
C ASN A 199 24.77 7.01 -7.51
N GLY A 200 26.06 7.18 -7.18
CA GLY A 200 26.90 8.21 -7.80
C GLY A 200 27.13 8.02 -9.31
N ASP A 201 26.86 6.86 -9.87
CA ASP A 201 26.92 6.54 -11.30
C ASP A 201 25.59 6.75 -12.03
N GLY A 202 24.54 7.16 -11.31
CA GLY A 202 23.20 7.42 -11.85
C GLY A 202 22.30 6.18 -11.95
N SER A 203 22.78 5.00 -11.54
CA SER A 203 21.92 3.81 -11.35
C SER A 203 21.10 3.96 -10.07
N GLU A 204 19.91 3.37 -10.01
CA GLU A 204 19.17 3.25 -8.74
C GLU A 204 19.96 2.37 -7.76
N SER A 205 19.95 2.72 -6.46
CA SER A 205 20.64 1.93 -5.42
C SER A 205 20.05 0.54 -5.30
N GLU A 206 18.75 0.44 -5.60
CA GLU A 206 17.93 -0.75 -5.58
C GLU A 206 16.98 -0.74 -6.79
N PRO A 207 16.57 -1.89 -7.33
CA PRO A 207 15.57 -1.95 -8.37
C PRO A 207 14.24 -1.41 -7.84
N PRO A 208 13.49 -0.62 -8.65
CA PRO A 208 12.14 -0.23 -8.31
C PRO A 208 11.31 -1.45 -7.95
N THR A 209 10.45 -1.31 -6.96
CA THR A 209 9.66 -2.44 -6.44
C THR A 209 8.18 -2.06 -6.39
N VAL A 210 7.32 -2.92 -6.92
CA VAL A 210 5.88 -2.86 -6.70
C VAL A 210 5.52 -3.75 -5.52
N TYR A 211 4.75 -3.21 -4.60
CA TYR A 211 4.08 -3.96 -3.55
C TYR A 211 2.57 -3.92 -3.76
N ALA A 212 1.93 -5.07 -3.74
CA ALA A 212 0.48 -5.18 -3.74
C ALA A 212 0.06 -6.08 -2.57
N ASP A 213 -0.81 -5.55 -1.72
CA ASP A 213 -1.29 -6.28 -0.55
C ASP A 213 -2.40 -7.26 -0.93
N GLY A 214 -2.27 -8.49 -0.48
CA GLY A 214 -3.27 -9.53 -0.63
C GLY A 214 -3.75 -10.02 0.74
N TYR A 215 -4.95 -10.61 0.79
CA TYR A 215 -5.54 -11.08 2.04
C TYR A 215 -4.69 -12.14 2.78
N THR A 216 -3.88 -12.90 2.05
CA THR A 216 -3.02 -13.97 2.60
C THR A 216 -1.54 -13.65 2.53
N GLY A 217 -1.15 -12.44 2.13
CA GLY A 217 0.24 -12.01 2.03
C GLY A 217 0.47 -11.00 0.93
N GLY A 218 1.62 -10.32 0.96
CA GLY A 218 2.00 -9.28 0.01
C GLY A 218 2.74 -9.84 -1.21
N LEU A 219 2.45 -9.27 -2.37
CA LEU A 219 3.14 -9.51 -3.63
C LEU A 219 4.23 -8.46 -3.83
N TYR A 220 5.48 -8.90 -4.10
CA TYR A 220 6.61 -8.03 -4.41
C TYR A 220 7.08 -8.32 -5.84
N LEU A 221 7.14 -7.27 -6.69
CA LEU A 221 7.57 -7.36 -8.09
C LEU A 221 8.73 -6.38 -8.31
N ASP A 222 9.82 -6.86 -8.93
CA ASP A 222 11.03 -6.07 -9.22
C ASP A 222 11.56 -6.27 -10.65
N LYS A 223 10.90 -7.13 -11.45
CA LYS A 223 11.34 -7.34 -12.82
C LYS A 223 11.00 -6.12 -13.69
N PRO A 224 11.91 -5.66 -14.55
CA PRO A 224 11.74 -4.42 -15.34
C PRO A 224 10.42 -4.35 -16.12
N HIS A 225 9.98 -5.45 -16.71
CA HIS A 225 8.74 -5.49 -17.49
C HIS A 225 7.48 -5.36 -16.62
N GLU A 226 7.50 -5.86 -15.36
CA GLU A 226 6.42 -5.73 -14.39
C GLU A 226 6.33 -4.28 -13.92
N ILE A 227 7.49 -3.69 -13.58
CA ILE A 227 7.59 -2.28 -13.18
C ILE A 227 7.04 -1.36 -14.29
N GLU A 228 7.40 -1.60 -15.57
CA GLU A 228 6.89 -0.83 -16.70
C GLU A 228 5.36 -0.94 -16.85
N GLN A 229 4.79 -2.11 -16.57
CA GLN A 229 3.33 -2.30 -16.62
C GLN A 229 2.64 -1.49 -15.52
N TYR A 230 3.14 -1.54 -14.29
CA TYR A 230 2.58 -0.77 -13.17
C TYR A 230 2.81 0.74 -13.31
N ASP A 231 3.95 1.18 -13.84
CA ASP A 231 4.18 2.58 -14.19
C ASP A 231 3.17 3.09 -15.24
N ARG A 232 2.88 2.26 -16.25
CA ARG A 232 1.88 2.60 -17.26
C ARG A 232 0.47 2.66 -16.66
N ALA A 233 0.15 1.68 -15.81
CA ALA A 233 -1.13 1.64 -15.10
C ALA A 233 -1.30 2.88 -14.21
N PHE A 234 -0.28 3.22 -13.41
CA PHE A 234 -0.32 4.39 -12.53
C PHE A 234 -0.51 5.71 -13.30
N ARG A 235 0.17 5.88 -14.44
CA ARG A 235 -0.05 7.03 -15.32
C ARG A 235 -1.51 7.12 -15.79
N GLY A 236 -2.09 6.02 -16.27
CA GLY A 236 -3.48 6.00 -16.71
C GLY A 236 -4.47 6.24 -15.57
N ILE A 237 -4.18 5.76 -14.34
CA ILE A 237 -4.98 6.05 -13.15
C ILE A 237 -4.92 7.55 -12.82
N ARG A 238 -3.73 8.14 -12.85
CA ARG A 238 -3.51 9.57 -12.60
C ARG A 238 -4.21 10.46 -13.65
N GLU A 239 -4.23 10.04 -14.91
CA GLU A 239 -4.95 10.74 -15.99
C GLU A 239 -6.48 10.68 -15.79
N ALA A 240 -7.01 9.60 -15.21
CA ALA A 240 -8.42 9.45 -14.87
C ALA A 240 -8.83 10.23 -13.60
N ALA A 241 -7.85 10.60 -12.77
CA ALA A 241 -8.10 11.33 -11.53
C ALA A 241 -8.37 12.82 -11.78
N HIS A 242 -9.09 13.44 -10.87
CA HIS A 242 -9.13 14.90 -10.76
C HIS A 242 -7.73 15.47 -10.55
N ASP A 243 -7.52 16.74 -10.96
CA ASP A 243 -6.34 17.48 -10.52
C ASP A 243 -6.34 17.67 -8.98
N GLU A 244 -5.22 18.13 -8.44
CA GLU A 244 -5.07 18.30 -6.99
C GLU A 244 -6.12 19.24 -6.39
N GLN A 245 -6.42 20.35 -7.05
CA GLN A 245 -7.41 21.30 -6.56
C GLN A 245 -8.84 20.74 -6.58
N ALA A 246 -9.22 20.04 -7.65
CA ALA A 246 -10.52 19.39 -7.73
C ALA A 246 -10.64 18.24 -6.72
N SER A 247 -9.55 17.51 -6.49
CA SER A 247 -9.48 16.45 -5.47
C SER A 247 -9.67 17.01 -4.07
N LEU A 248 -8.99 18.12 -3.73
CA LEU A 248 -9.16 18.78 -2.43
C LEU A 248 -10.58 19.33 -2.24
N ARG A 249 -11.22 19.84 -3.29
CA ARG A 249 -12.63 20.28 -3.21
C ARG A 249 -13.56 19.10 -2.91
N LEU A 250 -13.35 17.96 -3.58
CA LEU A 250 -14.14 16.75 -3.33
C LEU A 250 -13.91 16.22 -1.91
N LEU A 251 -12.67 16.19 -1.43
CA LEU A 251 -12.32 15.83 -0.06
C LEU A 251 -13.06 16.70 0.97
N ALA A 252 -13.02 18.03 0.79
CA ALA A 252 -13.68 18.97 1.69
C ALA A 252 -15.21 18.83 1.66
N GLU A 253 -15.80 18.59 0.48
CA GLU A 253 -17.23 18.32 0.33
C GLU A 253 -17.65 17.07 1.11
N VAL A 254 -16.91 15.97 0.92
CA VAL A 254 -17.22 14.69 1.60
C VAL A 254 -16.98 14.83 3.10
N ALA A 255 -15.90 15.48 3.56
CA ALA A 255 -15.65 15.77 4.98
C ALA A 255 -16.82 16.51 5.62
N GLY A 256 -17.32 17.58 4.96
CA GLY A 256 -18.48 18.34 5.43
C GLY A 256 -19.78 17.51 5.52
N SER A 257 -19.90 16.40 4.81
CA SER A 257 -21.02 15.47 4.94
C SER A 257 -20.97 14.64 6.22
N TYR A 258 -19.77 14.39 6.73
CA TYR A 258 -19.55 13.68 8.00
C TYR A 258 -19.72 14.60 9.22
N GLU A 259 -19.61 15.93 9.08
CA GLU A 259 -19.80 16.90 10.17
C GLU A 259 -21.27 17.23 10.43
N LYS A 260 -22.10 17.24 9.40
CA LYS A 260 -23.49 17.77 9.41
C LYS A 260 -24.59 16.78 9.83
N GLY A 261 -24.33 15.57 10.07
CA GLY A 261 -25.29 14.53 10.41
C GLY A 261 -25.05 13.99 11.79
#